data_1a5de8d99034e687fda79c8c2049a366
#
_entry.id   1a5de8d99034e687fda79c8c2049a366
#
_cell.length_a   1.000
_cell.length_b   1.000
_cell.length_c   1.000
_cell.angle_alpha   90.00
_cell.angle_beta   90.00
_cell.angle_gamma   90.00
#
_symmetry.space_group_name_H-M   'P 1'
#
loop_
_entity.id
_entity.type
_entity.pdbx_description
1 polymer ?
#
loop_
_entity_poly.entity_id
_entity_poly.type
_entity_poly.pdbx_seq_one_letter_code
_entity_poly.pdbx_strand_id
1 'polypeptide(L)'
;MQTPQRKVLQQWRRTTWLLVGTAALLLLAGCGYSLRGSAPLSVDLSRLFVQHPNPADPLATDLVSALKAAGVEIIDSQSAGANDDVLVLSISSEQLERRPVSVNARARAAQYELTLVSVVSLSVGNTLLLDSEDISESSEYFEEIENLAGTQDETLLLTQEMRSRLVQQIIRRVSATLP
;
A
#
# COMPACT_ATOMS: atom_id res chain seq x y z
N MET A 1 -34.86 -59.96 -23.26
CA MET A 1 -35.70 -58.79 -22.91
C MET A 1 -35.08 -58.05 -21.83
N GLN A 2 -34.33 -56.97 -22.12
CA GLN A 2 -33.70 -56.12 -21.12
C GLN A 2 -34.69 -55.00 -20.74
N THR A 3 -35.03 -54.91 -19.47
CA THR A 3 -36.02 -54.00 -18.91
C THR A 3 -35.62 -52.52 -19.09
N PRO A 4 -36.52 -51.66 -19.58
CA PRO A 4 -36.25 -50.24 -19.87
C PRO A 4 -35.91 -49.38 -18.62
N GLN A 5 -36.13 -49.90 -17.44
CA GLN A 5 -35.94 -49.23 -16.14
C GLN A 5 -34.49 -48.86 -15.83
N ARG A 6 -33.49 -49.62 -16.30
CA ARG A 6 -32.07 -49.37 -16.01
C ARG A 6 -31.51 -48.16 -16.75
N LYS A 7 -32.02 -47.83 -17.95
CA LYS A 7 -31.55 -46.69 -18.74
C LYS A 7 -32.03 -45.35 -18.18
N VAL A 8 -33.22 -45.30 -17.60
CA VAL A 8 -33.81 -44.10 -17.00
C VAL A 8 -33.04 -43.70 -15.69
N LEU A 9 -32.71 -44.67 -14.86
CA LEU A 9 -31.93 -44.45 -13.62
C LEU A 9 -30.50 -43.99 -13.89
N GLN A 10 -29.88 -44.46 -14.99
CA GLN A 10 -28.54 -44.02 -15.37
C GLN A 10 -28.54 -42.62 -15.96
N GLN A 11 -29.59 -42.22 -16.66
CA GLN A 11 -29.75 -40.85 -17.17
C GLN A 11 -29.99 -39.85 -16.04
N TRP A 12 -30.81 -40.20 -15.05
CA TRP A 12 -31.05 -39.34 -13.88
C TRP A 12 -29.77 -39.12 -13.03
N ARG A 13 -28.98 -40.15 -12.85
CA ARG A 13 -27.69 -40.01 -12.14
C ARG A 13 -26.73 -39.11 -12.88
N ARG A 14 -26.68 -39.11 -14.20
CA ARG A 14 -25.81 -38.22 -14.99
C ARG A 14 -26.27 -36.78 -14.97
N THR A 15 -27.55 -36.49 -15.00
CA THR A 15 -28.10 -35.14 -14.92
C THR A 15 -27.93 -34.53 -13.50
N THR A 16 -28.09 -35.33 -12.44
CA THR A 16 -27.82 -34.84 -11.06
C THR A 16 -26.35 -34.54 -10.84
N TRP A 17 -25.41 -35.34 -11.35
CA TRP A 17 -23.97 -35.05 -11.25
C TRP A 17 -23.57 -33.81 -12.05
N LEU A 18 -24.18 -33.56 -13.21
CA LEU A 18 -23.96 -32.35 -13.98
C LEU A 18 -24.51 -31.11 -13.26
N LEU A 19 -25.67 -31.18 -12.66
CA LEU A 19 -26.26 -30.06 -11.89
C LEU A 19 -25.43 -29.74 -10.62
N VAL A 20 -24.97 -30.77 -9.92
CA VAL A 20 -24.10 -30.57 -8.74
C VAL A 20 -22.74 -29.99 -9.15
N GLY A 21 -22.17 -30.43 -10.28
CA GLY A 21 -20.92 -29.89 -10.81
C GLY A 21 -21.03 -28.42 -11.22
N THR A 22 -22.16 -28.06 -11.89
CA THR A 22 -22.42 -26.66 -12.30
C THR A 22 -22.66 -25.75 -11.09
N ALA A 23 -23.39 -26.22 -10.08
CA ALA A 23 -23.61 -25.48 -8.82
C ALA A 23 -22.30 -25.29 -8.06
N ALA A 24 -21.44 -26.28 -8.00
CA ALA A 24 -20.10 -26.18 -7.38
C ALA A 24 -19.19 -25.17 -8.12
N LEU A 25 -19.24 -25.15 -9.46
CA LEU A 25 -18.49 -24.19 -10.28
C LEU A 25 -18.98 -22.74 -10.06
N LEU A 26 -20.30 -22.54 -9.92
CA LEU A 26 -20.88 -21.23 -9.64
C LEU A 26 -20.55 -20.73 -8.23
N LEU A 27 -20.42 -21.62 -7.24
CA LEU A 27 -19.99 -21.27 -5.88
C LEU A 27 -18.50 -20.87 -5.82
N LEU A 28 -17.65 -21.44 -6.67
CA LEU A 28 -16.25 -21.06 -6.79
C LEU A 28 -16.05 -19.71 -7.50
N ALA A 29 -16.94 -19.35 -8.42
CA ALA A 29 -16.92 -18.04 -9.09
C ALA A 29 -17.41 -16.89 -8.18
N GLY A 30 -18.09 -17.18 -7.08
CA GLY A 30 -18.61 -16.20 -6.12
C GLY A 30 -17.61 -15.68 -5.10
N CYS A 31 -16.38 -16.21 -5.02
CA CYS A 31 -15.30 -15.61 -4.24
C CYS A 31 -14.77 -14.38 -5.01
N GLY A 32 -15.42 -13.24 -4.82
CA GLY A 32 -14.97 -11.93 -5.28
C GLY A 32 -13.68 -11.53 -4.55
N TYR A 33 -12.59 -12.24 -4.80
CA TYR A 33 -11.26 -11.85 -4.33
C TYR A 33 -10.77 -10.68 -5.20
N SER A 34 -11.07 -9.46 -4.81
CA SER A 34 -10.41 -8.29 -5.37
C SER A 34 -9.05 -8.14 -4.72
N LEU A 35 -7.99 -8.10 -5.52
CA LEU A 35 -6.64 -7.76 -5.06
C LEU A 35 -6.72 -6.40 -4.34
N ARG A 36 -6.42 -6.40 -3.04
CA ARG A 36 -6.34 -5.19 -2.23
C ARG A 36 -5.15 -4.37 -2.75
N GLY A 37 -5.41 -3.29 -3.46
CA GLY A 37 -4.37 -2.42 -4.02
C GLY A 37 -4.79 -1.66 -5.28
N SER A 38 -5.95 -1.97 -5.87
CA SER A 38 -6.46 -1.31 -7.08
C SER A 38 -7.82 -0.64 -6.86
N ALA A 39 -8.12 -0.15 -5.65
CA ALA A 39 -9.28 0.72 -5.49
C ALA A 39 -8.99 1.99 -6.31
N PRO A 40 -9.85 2.36 -7.28
CA PRO A 40 -9.70 3.63 -7.97
C PRO A 40 -9.75 4.73 -6.91
N LEU A 41 -8.76 5.64 -6.95
CA LEU A 41 -8.78 6.84 -6.13
C LEU A 41 -10.05 7.64 -6.47
N SER A 42 -10.61 8.33 -5.48
CA SER A 42 -11.76 9.20 -5.71
C SER A 42 -11.46 10.22 -6.80
N VAL A 43 -12.48 10.65 -7.54
CA VAL A 43 -12.37 11.55 -8.71
C VAL A 43 -11.64 12.86 -8.36
N ASP A 44 -11.63 13.24 -7.07
CA ASP A 44 -11.03 14.48 -6.59
C ASP A 44 -9.49 14.47 -6.54
N LEU A 45 -8.84 13.31 -6.64
CA LEU A 45 -7.39 13.19 -6.78
C LEU A 45 -6.90 13.14 -8.24
N SER A 46 -7.72 13.57 -9.20
CA SER A 46 -7.39 13.48 -10.63
C SER A 46 -6.12 14.27 -11.02
N ARG A 47 -5.85 15.39 -10.31
CA ARG A 47 -4.70 16.27 -10.58
C ARG A 47 -4.06 16.70 -9.27
N LEU A 48 -2.76 16.46 -9.11
CA LEU A 48 -2.03 16.70 -7.87
C LEU A 48 -0.63 17.24 -8.16
N PHE A 49 -0.20 18.24 -7.41
CA PHE A 49 1.19 18.66 -7.32
C PHE A 49 1.81 18.05 -6.06
N VAL A 50 2.91 17.31 -6.22
CA VAL A 50 3.68 16.79 -5.07
C VAL A 50 4.84 17.74 -4.82
N GLN A 51 4.79 18.42 -3.67
CA GLN A 51 5.84 19.33 -3.20
C GLN A 51 6.77 18.61 -2.24
N HIS A 52 8.07 18.57 -2.57
CA HIS A 52 9.11 18.00 -1.74
C HIS A 52 10.39 18.84 -1.83
N PRO A 53 11.16 19.03 -0.73
CA PRO A 53 12.40 19.81 -0.75
C PRO A 53 13.44 19.27 -1.74
N ASN A 54 13.48 17.96 -1.92
CA ASN A 54 14.36 17.27 -2.88
C ASN A 54 13.55 16.30 -3.75
N PRO A 55 13.22 16.63 -5.01
CA PRO A 55 12.44 15.75 -5.89
C PRO A 55 13.09 14.38 -6.19
N ALA A 56 14.41 14.24 -5.97
CA ALA A 56 15.14 12.99 -6.12
C ALA A 56 15.15 12.12 -4.84
N ASP A 57 14.45 12.55 -3.79
CA ASP A 57 14.27 11.77 -2.56
C ASP A 57 13.55 10.44 -2.87
N PRO A 58 14.00 9.31 -2.32
CA PRO A 58 13.38 8.01 -2.55
C PRO A 58 11.89 7.99 -2.23
N LEU A 59 11.47 8.58 -1.10
CA LEU A 59 10.05 8.63 -0.72
C LEU A 59 9.23 9.42 -1.74
N ALA A 60 9.72 10.59 -2.19
CA ALA A 60 9.03 11.41 -3.18
C ALA A 60 8.89 10.67 -4.53
N THR A 61 9.96 9.99 -4.95
CA THR A 61 9.99 9.21 -6.20
C THR A 61 8.99 8.05 -6.16
N ASP A 62 8.99 7.29 -5.06
CA ASP A 62 8.10 6.14 -4.86
C ASP A 62 6.64 6.59 -4.77
N LEU A 63 6.35 7.71 -4.05
CA LEU A 63 5.02 8.28 -3.93
C LEU A 63 4.47 8.75 -5.29
N VAL A 64 5.27 9.50 -6.05
CA VAL A 64 4.88 9.97 -7.40
C VAL A 64 4.62 8.78 -8.33
N SER A 65 5.46 7.75 -8.27
CA SER A 65 5.27 6.54 -9.05
C SER A 65 3.97 5.80 -8.70
N ALA A 66 3.68 5.66 -7.40
CA ALA A 66 2.47 5.01 -6.91
C ALA A 66 1.20 5.80 -7.26
N LEU A 67 1.22 7.13 -7.15
CA LEU A 67 0.12 8.01 -7.53
C LEU A 67 -0.17 7.93 -9.04
N LYS A 68 0.87 7.95 -9.89
CA LYS A 68 0.71 7.77 -11.35
C LYS A 68 0.13 6.40 -11.70
N ALA A 69 0.59 5.35 -11.02
CA ALA A 69 0.06 3.99 -11.21
C ALA A 69 -1.43 3.89 -10.79
N ALA A 70 -1.86 4.72 -9.85
CA ALA A 70 -3.26 4.84 -9.42
C ALA A 70 -4.12 5.74 -10.33
N GLY A 71 -3.53 6.32 -11.40
CA GLY A 71 -4.24 7.14 -12.39
C GLY A 71 -4.27 8.63 -12.07
N VAL A 72 -3.48 9.11 -11.09
CA VAL A 72 -3.37 10.54 -10.75
C VAL A 72 -2.46 11.25 -11.75
N GLU A 73 -2.91 12.37 -12.29
CA GLU A 73 -2.09 13.27 -13.10
C GLU A 73 -1.21 14.13 -12.19
N ILE A 74 0.10 13.87 -12.21
CA ILE A 74 1.06 14.68 -11.46
C ILE A 74 1.46 15.88 -12.31
N ILE A 75 1.17 17.07 -11.82
CA ILE A 75 1.48 18.34 -12.48
C ILE A 75 2.79 18.94 -11.93
N ASP A 76 3.37 19.85 -12.70
CA ASP A 76 4.56 20.60 -12.31
C ASP A 76 4.23 21.84 -11.45
N SER A 77 5.27 22.43 -10.84
CA SER A 77 5.14 23.61 -9.98
C SER A 77 4.61 24.86 -10.71
N GLN A 78 4.86 24.98 -12.02
CA GLN A 78 4.38 26.13 -12.81
C GLN A 78 2.87 26.04 -13.04
N SER A 79 2.38 24.84 -13.32
CA SER A 79 0.95 24.56 -13.50
C SER A 79 0.19 24.66 -12.17
N ALA A 80 0.82 24.30 -11.06
CA ALA A 80 0.25 24.43 -9.72
C ALA A 80 0.11 25.88 -9.28
N GLY A 81 1.10 26.73 -9.58
CA GLY A 81 1.05 28.16 -9.24
C GLY A 81 0.11 29.00 -10.10
N ALA A 82 -0.36 28.48 -11.24
CA ALA A 82 -1.26 29.19 -12.15
C ALA A 82 -2.76 28.97 -11.84
N ASN A 83 -3.11 27.99 -11.01
CA ASN A 83 -4.49 27.62 -10.71
C ASN A 83 -4.68 27.40 -9.19
N ASP A 84 -5.57 28.18 -8.60
CA ASP A 84 -5.90 28.09 -7.16
C ASP A 84 -6.66 26.80 -6.78
N ASP A 85 -7.17 26.05 -7.76
CA ASP A 85 -7.94 24.82 -7.54
C ASP A 85 -7.10 23.53 -7.58
N VAL A 86 -5.77 23.66 -7.61
CA VAL A 86 -4.88 22.49 -7.64
C VAL A 86 -4.62 21.98 -6.22
N LEU A 87 -4.75 20.67 -6.05
CA LEU A 87 -4.32 20.00 -4.83
C LEU A 87 -2.79 20.00 -4.74
N VAL A 88 -2.27 20.44 -3.60
CA VAL A 88 -0.84 20.43 -3.29
C VAL A 88 -0.61 19.49 -2.12
N LEU A 89 0.09 18.38 -2.37
CA LEU A 89 0.55 17.44 -1.37
C LEU A 89 1.99 17.77 -1.02
N SER A 90 2.21 18.32 0.16
CA SER A 90 3.56 18.59 0.68
C SER A 90 4.00 17.45 1.57
N ILE A 91 5.19 16.92 1.30
CA ILE A 91 5.81 15.87 2.12
C ILE A 91 7.22 16.27 2.52
N SER A 92 7.65 15.90 3.73
CA SER A 92 9.04 16.02 4.16
C SER A 92 9.88 14.85 3.66
N SER A 93 11.21 14.97 3.71
CA SER A 93 12.11 13.83 3.61
C SER A 93 11.80 12.81 4.71
N GLU A 94 11.95 11.53 4.38
CA GLU A 94 11.80 10.47 5.37
C GLU A 94 12.89 10.55 6.44
N GLN A 95 12.50 10.30 7.68
CA GLN A 95 13.42 10.20 8.81
C GLN A 95 13.36 8.77 9.34
N LEU A 96 14.52 8.12 9.40
CA LEU A 96 14.65 6.77 9.95
C LEU A 96 15.17 6.86 11.37
N GLU A 97 14.35 6.47 12.31
CA GLU A 97 14.70 6.36 13.73
C GLU A 97 14.99 4.90 14.08
N ARG A 98 15.99 4.69 14.94
CA ARG A 98 16.37 3.36 15.44
C ARG A 98 16.37 3.37 16.95
N ARG A 99 15.59 2.49 17.56
CA ARG A 99 15.45 2.37 18.99
C ARG A 99 15.69 0.92 19.46
N PRO A 100 16.56 0.67 20.46
CA PRO A 100 16.69 -0.66 21.06
C PRO A 100 15.42 -1.02 21.84
N VAL A 101 14.85 -2.20 21.59
CA VAL A 101 13.63 -2.69 22.27
C VAL A 101 13.90 -3.89 23.18
N SER A 102 15.04 -4.59 23.01
CA SER A 102 15.44 -5.64 23.91
C SER A 102 16.95 -5.68 24.12
N VAL A 103 17.36 -6.37 25.19
CA VAL A 103 18.77 -6.64 25.48
C VAL A 103 19.00 -8.13 25.65
N ASN A 104 20.18 -8.60 25.25
CA ASN A 104 20.59 -9.99 25.46
C ASN A 104 21.10 -10.20 26.92
N ALA A 105 21.44 -11.44 27.26
CA ALA A 105 21.95 -11.81 28.59
C ALA A 105 23.25 -11.09 29.00
N ARG A 106 23.94 -10.42 28.08
CA ARG A 106 25.13 -9.60 28.32
C ARG A 106 24.82 -8.10 28.40
N ALA A 107 23.53 -7.73 28.58
CA ALA A 107 23.02 -6.36 28.63
C ALA A 107 23.36 -5.53 27.39
N ARG A 108 23.49 -6.15 26.21
CA ARG A 108 23.63 -5.47 24.91
C ARG A 108 22.32 -5.51 24.16
N ALA A 109 22.01 -4.45 23.41
CA ALA A 109 20.84 -4.43 22.55
C ALA A 109 20.90 -5.61 21.56
N ALA A 110 19.78 -6.33 21.44
CA ALA A 110 19.65 -7.52 20.62
C ALA A 110 18.56 -7.37 19.57
N GLN A 111 17.54 -6.56 19.87
CA GLN A 111 16.43 -6.27 18.98
C GLN A 111 16.24 -4.77 18.88
N TYR A 112 16.02 -4.29 17.70
CA TYR A 112 15.80 -2.88 17.41
C TYR A 112 14.48 -2.69 16.70
N GLU A 113 13.80 -1.60 17.01
CA GLU A 113 12.69 -1.06 16.25
C GLU A 113 13.24 0.03 15.32
N LEU A 114 12.89 -0.07 14.05
CA LEU A 114 13.04 0.99 13.06
C LEU A 114 11.70 1.68 12.89
N THR A 115 11.68 3.01 12.91
CA THR A 115 10.51 3.82 12.62
C THR A 115 10.87 4.79 11.50
N LEU A 116 10.13 4.70 10.40
CA LEU A 116 10.24 5.59 9.25
C LEU A 116 9.10 6.60 9.31
N VAL A 117 9.42 7.90 9.37
CA VAL A 117 8.45 8.98 9.56
C VAL A 117 8.57 9.99 8.42
N SER A 118 7.45 10.53 7.96
CA SER A 118 7.36 11.71 7.09
C SER A 118 6.21 12.60 7.50
N VAL A 119 6.43 13.91 7.48
CA VAL A 119 5.38 14.91 7.72
C VAL A 119 4.65 15.17 6.41
N VAL A 120 3.33 15.13 6.47
CA VAL A 120 2.45 15.26 5.30
C VAL A 120 1.43 16.34 5.53
N SER A 121 1.21 17.21 4.54
CA SER A 121 0.08 18.15 4.52
C SER A 121 -0.57 18.19 3.13
N LEU A 122 -1.86 18.53 3.09
CA LEU A 122 -2.64 18.66 1.87
C LEU A 122 -3.36 19.99 1.85
N SER A 123 -3.26 20.72 0.76
CA SER A 123 -3.94 22.01 0.59
C SER A 123 -4.52 22.15 -0.83
N VAL A 124 -5.50 23.04 -0.95
CA VAL A 124 -6.03 23.54 -2.23
C VAL A 124 -6.13 25.05 -2.14
N GLY A 125 -5.42 25.76 -3.01
CA GLY A 125 -5.25 27.22 -2.88
C GLY A 125 -4.74 27.60 -1.50
N ASN A 126 -5.49 28.45 -0.79
CA ASN A 126 -5.18 28.87 0.58
C ASN A 126 -5.87 28.02 1.68
N THR A 127 -6.57 26.97 1.29
CA THR A 127 -7.32 26.13 2.24
C THR A 127 -6.50 24.88 2.57
N LEU A 128 -6.21 24.68 3.86
CA LEU A 128 -5.54 23.50 4.36
C LEU A 128 -6.60 22.40 4.60
N LEU A 129 -6.47 21.28 3.91
CA LEU A 129 -7.35 20.11 4.03
C LEU A 129 -6.81 19.10 5.02
N LEU A 130 -5.49 18.93 5.05
CA LEU A 130 -4.76 18.13 6.03
C LEU A 130 -3.63 19.00 6.58
N ASP A 131 -3.67 19.28 7.86
CA ASP A 131 -2.57 19.96 8.55
C ASP A 131 -1.40 19.01 8.77
N SER A 132 -0.21 19.55 8.95
CA SER A 132 1.03 18.79 9.13
C SER A 132 0.85 17.60 10.06
N GLU A 133 0.78 16.41 9.49
CA GLU A 133 0.56 15.15 10.21
C GLU A 133 1.74 14.21 10.00
N ASP A 134 2.25 13.63 11.10
CA ASP A 134 3.29 12.62 11.06
C ASP A 134 2.68 11.28 10.65
N ILE A 135 3.11 10.76 9.49
CA ILE A 135 2.76 9.43 9.05
C ILE A 135 4.00 8.55 9.22
N SER A 136 3.84 7.44 9.92
CA SER A 136 4.95 6.57 10.28
C SER A 136 4.67 5.10 10.02
N GLU A 137 5.72 4.36 9.76
CA GLU A 137 5.75 2.91 9.64
C GLU A 137 6.86 2.36 10.53
N SER A 138 6.59 1.31 11.30
CA SER A 138 7.57 0.70 12.20
C SER A 138 7.78 -0.77 11.87
N SER A 139 9.01 -1.25 12.06
CA SER A 139 9.39 -2.65 11.92
C SER A 139 10.50 -2.99 12.89
N GLU A 140 10.57 -4.25 13.27
CA GLU A 140 11.59 -4.76 14.19
C GLU A 140 12.57 -5.67 13.47
N TYR A 141 13.85 -5.65 13.88
CA TYR A 141 14.85 -6.58 13.41
C TYR A 141 15.82 -6.97 14.53
N PHE A 142 16.48 -8.12 14.38
CA PHE A 142 17.51 -8.60 15.27
C PHE A 142 18.89 -8.21 14.73
N GLU A 143 19.75 -7.67 15.60
CA GLU A 143 21.13 -7.38 15.23
C GLU A 143 22.02 -8.58 15.58
N GLU A 144 22.56 -9.22 14.55
CA GLU A 144 23.57 -10.26 14.69
C GLU A 144 24.97 -9.66 14.66
N ILE A 145 25.58 -9.55 15.84
CA ILE A 145 26.92 -8.94 16.00
C ILE A 145 28.00 -9.72 15.23
N GLU A 146 27.78 -11.02 14.99
CA GLU A 146 28.71 -11.88 14.27
C GLU A 146 28.59 -11.73 12.74
N ASN A 147 27.50 -11.10 12.25
CA ASN A 147 27.23 -10.90 10.83
C ASN A 147 26.75 -9.47 10.53
N LEU A 148 27.60 -8.48 10.79
CA LEU A 148 27.25 -7.06 10.60
C LEU A 148 26.93 -6.71 9.13
N ALA A 149 27.56 -7.35 8.16
CA ALA A 149 27.27 -7.12 6.74
C ALA A 149 25.86 -7.60 6.37
N GLY A 150 25.46 -8.79 6.83
CA GLY A 150 24.10 -9.30 6.62
C GLY A 150 23.05 -8.42 7.28
N THR A 151 23.32 -7.91 8.48
CA THR A 151 22.42 -6.99 9.20
C THR A 151 22.23 -5.66 8.45
N GLN A 152 23.28 -5.15 7.79
CA GLN A 152 23.17 -3.93 6.98
C GLN A 152 22.29 -4.15 5.75
N ASP A 153 22.49 -5.23 5.02
CA ASP A 153 21.69 -5.58 3.83
C ASP A 153 20.22 -5.81 4.21
N GLU A 154 19.96 -6.50 5.32
CA GLU A 154 18.60 -6.70 5.87
C GLU A 154 17.95 -5.37 6.21
N THR A 155 18.66 -4.45 6.89
CA THR A 155 18.14 -3.12 7.24
C THR A 155 17.80 -2.30 6.01
N LEU A 156 18.59 -2.36 4.94
CA LEU A 156 18.31 -1.67 3.69
C LEU A 156 17.03 -2.20 3.03
N LEU A 157 16.88 -3.52 2.92
CA LEU A 157 15.69 -4.16 2.37
C LEU A 157 14.45 -3.83 3.20
N LEU A 158 14.57 -3.90 4.53
CA LEU A 158 13.49 -3.57 5.46
C LEU A 158 13.05 -2.10 5.31
N THR A 159 14.02 -1.17 5.18
CA THR A 159 13.71 0.25 4.96
C THR A 159 12.97 0.49 3.64
N GLN A 160 13.32 -0.22 2.56
CA GLN A 160 12.60 -0.14 1.30
C GLN A 160 11.17 -0.66 1.41
N GLU A 161 10.96 -1.77 2.13
CA GLU A 161 9.63 -2.32 2.38
C GLU A 161 8.79 -1.38 3.26
N MET A 162 9.37 -0.80 4.31
CA MET A 162 8.73 0.20 5.16
C MET A 162 8.33 1.44 4.36
N ARG A 163 9.21 1.94 3.47
CA ARG A 163 8.90 3.07 2.58
C ARG A 163 7.71 2.77 1.68
N SER A 164 7.67 1.58 1.10
CA SER A 164 6.53 1.16 0.27
C SER A 164 5.21 1.16 1.05
N ARG A 165 5.23 0.70 2.31
CA ARG A 165 4.06 0.72 3.21
C ARG A 165 3.69 2.15 3.62
N LEU A 166 4.69 3.00 3.91
CA LEU A 166 4.51 4.42 4.22
C LEU A 166 3.83 5.16 3.07
N VAL A 167 4.28 4.96 1.83
CA VAL A 167 3.65 5.51 0.61
C VAL A 167 2.17 5.11 0.54
N GLN A 168 1.85 3.84 0.80
CA GLN A 168 0.46 3.38 0.82
C GLN A 168 -0.36 4.02 1.94
N GLN A 169 0.24 4.28 3.10
CA GLN A 169 -0.44 4.99 4.20
C GLN A 169 -0.71 6.45 3.83
N ILE A 170 0.29 7.15 3.24
CA ILE A 170 0.13 8.53 2.76
C ILE A 170 -1.04 8.61 1.76
N ILE A 171 -1.05 7.75 0.75
CA ILE A 171 -2.12 7.73 -0.27
C ILE A 171 -3.49 7.49 0.38
N ARG A 172 -3.60 6.52 1.28
CA ARG A 172 -4.87 6.26 1.99
C ARG A 172 -5.31 7.44 2.84
N ARG A 173 -4.38 8.09 3.55
CA ARG A 173 -4.69 9.24 4.41
C ARG A 173 -5.17 10.44 3.59
N VAL A 174 -4.47 10.76 2.51
CA VAL A 174 -4.84 11.81 1.56
C VAL A 174 -6.21 11.53 0.95
N SER A 175 -6.45 10.31 0.47
CA SER A 175 -7.75 9.92 -0.11
C SER A 175 -8.90 10.00 0.89
N ALA A 176 -8.65 9.72 2.17
CA ALA A 176 -9.68 9.80 3.23
C ALA A 176 -9.98 11.24 3.67
N THR A 177 -9.13 12.19 3.33
CA THR A 177 -9.33 13.63 3.66
C THR A 177 -10.23 14.32 2.65
N LEU A 178 -10.28 13.79 1.43
CA LEU A 178 -11.13 14.31 0.36
C LEU A 178 -12.58 13.82 0.53
N PRO A 179 -13.58 14.67 0.24
CA PRO A 179 -15.01 14.35 0.41
C PRO A 179 -15.51 13.22 -0.50
#